data_4cce7a884f4f1f51f854c587c0ae4931
#
_entry.id   4cce7a884f4f1f51f854c587c0ae4931
#
_cell.length_a   1.000
_cell.length_b   1.000
_cell.length_c   1.000
_cell.angle_alpha   90.00
_cell.angle_beta   90.00
_cell.angle_gamma   90.00
#
_symmetry.space_group_name_H-M   'P 1'
#
loop_
_entity.id
_entity.type
_entity.pdbx_description
1 polymer ?
#
loop_
_entity_poly.entity_id
_entity_poly.type
_entity_poly.pdbx_seq_one_letter_code
_entity_poly.pdbx_strand_id
1 'polypeptide(L)'
;MPKGEGNVVAQNKKARHDYSIVDTIEAGIVLTGTEIKSVRAARIQLKDGYAQIKNGEAWLINVHIAPFEQGNIWNQDPDRTRKLLLKKKQITKLQNDLKGTGMTLVPLKVCLKNGFAKVLLGIAKGKHDYDKRESIKRREQERDIKRIIKSVNR
;
A
#
# COMPACT_ATOMS: atom_id res chain seq x y z
N MET A 1 5.94 21.40 -0.44
CA MET A 1 5.56 20.23 -1.24
C MET A 1 6.65 19.94 -2.24
N PRO A 2 7.14 18.72 -2.30
CA PRO A 2 8.08 18.39 -3.36
C PRO A 2 7.46 18.66 -4.72
N LYS A 3 8.23 19.27 -5.57
CA LYS A 3 7.76 19.62 -6.90
C LYS A 3 7.38 18.34 -7.66
N GLY A 4 6.24 18.37 -8.32
CA GLY A 4 5.80 17.27 -9.15
C GLY A 4 4.99 16.20 -8.43
N GLU A 5 4.68 16.36 -7.16
CA GLU A 5 3.80 15.40 -6.49
C GLU A 5 2.36 15.45 -7.02
N GLY A 6 1.95 16.58 -7.57
CA GLY A 6 0.58 16.73 -8.05
C GLY A 6 -0.45 16.68 -6.91
N ASN A 7 -1.69 16.40 -7.27
CA ASN A 7 -2.78 16.35 -6.30
C ASN A 7 -2.87 14.96 -5.68
N VAL A 8 -2.81 14.89 -4.37
CA VAL A 8 -3.02 13.64 -3.63
C VAL A 8 -4.50 13.33 -3.61
N VAL A 9 -4.89 12.19 -4.16
CA VAL A 9 -6.29 11.77 -4.22
C VAL A 9 -6.63 10.66 -3.24
N ALA A 10 -5.63 9.97 -2.71
CA ALA A 10 -5.83 8.93 -1.70
C ALA A 10 -4.57 8.75 -0.87
N GLN A 11 -4.76 8.40 0.39
CA GLN A 11 -3.67 8.08 1.31
C GLN A 11 -4.03 6.79 2.06
N ASN A 12 -3.00 6.02 2.40
CA ASN A 12 -3.16 4.77 3.14
C ASN A 12 -2.62 4.94 4.56
N LYS A 13 -3.43 5.50 5.42
CA LYS A 13 -3.07 5.73 6.83
C LYS A 13 -2.87 4.42 7.57
N LYS A 14 -3.67 3.41 7.24
CA LYS A 14 -3.58 2.09 7.86
C LYS A 14 -2.21 1.44 7.59
N ALA A 15 -1.71 1.55 6.37
CA ALA A 15 -0.40 0.99 6.04
C ALA A 15 0.72 1.63 6.85
N ARG A 16 0.66 2.95 7.04
CA ARG A 16 1.66 3.65 7.85
C ARG A 16 1.58 3.28 9.32
N HIS A 17 0.41 2.91 9.78
CA HIS A 17 0.20 2.42 11.14
C HIS A 17 0.67 0.97 11.32
N ASP A 18 0.35 0.12 10.35
CA ASP A 18 0.58 -1.32 10.45
C ASP A 18 1.98 -1.75 10.01
N TYR A 19 2.68 -0.91 9.24
CA TYR A 19 3.97 -1.24 8.66
C TYR A 19 5.02 -0.19 9.00
N SER A 20 6.25 -0.66 9.16
CA SER A 20 7.42 0.21 9.19
C SER A 20 7.90 0.41 7.75
N ILE A 21 7.83 1.64 7.27
CA ILE A 21 8.22 1.97 5.90
C ILE A 21 9.73 2.19 5.87
N VAL A 22 10.41 1.33 5.12
CA VAL A 22 11.88 1.36 5.02
C VAL A 22 12.33 2.30 3.90
N ASP A 23 11.62 2.27 2.78
CA ASP A 23 11.94 3.09 1.61
C ASP A 23 10.67 3.27 0.79
N THR A 24 10.70 4.21 -0.14
CA THR A 24 9.56 4.50 -1.01
C THR A 24 10.01 4.56 -2.46
N ILE A 25 9.08 4.25 -3.35
CA ILE A 25 9.29 4.35 -4.79
C ILE A 25 7.98 4.78 -5.46
N GLU A 26 8.08 5.68 -6.43
CA GLU A 26 6.92 6.10 -7.19
C GLU A 26 6.77 5.26 -8.45
N ALA A 27 5.55 4.82 -8.72
CA ALA A 27 5.23 4.02 -9.91
C ALA A 27 4.05 4.64 -10.64
N GLY A 28 4.05 4.51 -11.96
CA GLY A 28 2.85 4.77 -12.73
C GLY A 28 1.86 3.63 -12.55
N ILE A 29 0.60 3.89 -12.80
CA ILE A 29 -0.44 2.87 -12.74
C ILE A 29 -1.24 2.89 -14.04
N VAL A 30 -1.45 1.73 -14.63
CA VAL A 30 -2.24 1.59 -15.85
C VAL A 30 -3.72 1.52 -15.48
N LEU A 31 -4.46 2.54 -15.89
CA LEU A 31 -5.89 2.67 -15.62
C LEU A 31 -6.68 2.78 -16.92
N THR A 32 -7.90 2.28 -16.90
CA THR A 32 -8.86 2.53 -17.97
C THR A 32 -9.42 3.95 -17.87
N GLY A 33 -10.13 4.41 -18.90
CA GLY A 33 -10.73 5.74 -18.88
C GLY A 33 -11.71 5.96 -17.75
N THR A 34 -12.52 4.95 -17.42
CA THR A 34 -13.47 5.04 -16.32
C THR A 34 -12.77 5.03 -14.97
N GLU A 35 -11.70 4.24 -14.83
CA GLU A 35 -10.91 4.21 -13.61
C GLU A 35 -10.24 5.55 -13.33
N ILE A 36 -9.64 6.18 -14.35
CA ILE A 36 -8.99 7.48 -14.15
C ILE A 36 -9.99 8.56 -13.75
N LYS A 37 -11.21 8.51 -14.27
CA LYS A 37 -12.26 9.44 -13.87
C LYS A 37 -12.63 9.26 -12.38
N SER A 38 -12.73 8.01 -11.93
CA SER A 38 -13.00 7.72 -10.53
C SER A 38 -11.84 8.15 -9.63
N VAL A 39 -10.61 7.94 -10.07
CA VAL A 39 -9.43 8.38 -9.34
C VAL A 39 -9.39 9.90 -9.23
N ARG A 40 -9.72 10.62 -10.30
CA ARG A 40 -9.83 12.09 -10.27
C ARG A 40 -10.87 12.57 -9.28
N ALA A 41 -11.93 11.80 -9.09
CA ALA A 41 -12.97 12.10 -8.11
C ALA A 41 -12.61 11.60 -6.70
N ALA A 42 -11.38 11.15 -6.48
CA ALA A 42 -10.87 10.60 -5.23
C ALA A 42 -11.66 9.37 -4.74
N ARG A 43 -12.20 8.60 -5.67
CA ARG A 43 -13.00 7.40 -5.36
C ARG A 43 -12.15 6.14 -5.47
N ILE A 44 -11.02 6.16 -4.78
CA ILE A 44 -10.07 5.05 -4.72
C ILE A 44 -9.71 4.78 -3.26
N GLN A 45 -9.66 3.51 -2.89
CA GLN A 45 -9.32 3.08 -1.54
C GLN A 45 -8.10 2.17 -1.58
N LEU A 46 -7.09 2.52 -0.81
CA LEU A 46 -5.82 1.80 -0.74
C LEU A 46 -5.72 0.85 0.45
N LYS A 47 -6.67 0.88 1.34
CA LYS A 47 -6.62 0.30 2.69
C LYS A 47 -6.02 -1.10 2.76
N ASP A 48 -6.48 -2.02 1.93
CA ASP A 48 -6.02 -3.41 1.95
C ASP A 48 -5.18 -3.75 0.72
N GLY A 49 -4.73 -2.72 -0.01
CA GLY A 49 -3.92 -2.89 -1.20
C GLY A 49 -2.50 -3.29 -0.89
N TYR A 50 -1.91 -3.98 -1.82
CA TYR A 50 -0.50 -4.30 -1.80
C TYR A 50 0.02 -4.43 -3.22
N ALA A 51 1.33 -4.43 -3.38
CA ALA A 51 1.94 -4.61 -4.68
C ALA A 51 2.78 -5.87 -4.67
N GLN A 52 2.90 -6.49 -5.82
CA GLN A 52 3.62 -7.73 -5.99
C GLN A 52 4.44 -7.70 -7.28
N ILE A 53 5.62 -8.27 -7.23
CA ILE A 53 6.45 -8.47 -8.42
C ILE A 53 6.22 -9.89 -8.89
N LYS A 54 5.74 -10.03 -10.12
CA LYS A 54 5.47 -11.33 -10.72
C LYS A 54 5.88 -11.31 -12.18
N ASN A 55 6.68 -12.30 -12.60
CA ASN A 55 7.15 -12.43 -13.97
C ASN A 55 7.86 -11.17 -14.50
N GLY A 56 8.65 -10.51 -13.65
CA GLY A 56 9.39 -9.31 -14.04
C GLY A 56 8.52 -8.07 -14.18
N GLU A 57 7.30 -8.09 -13.67
CA GLU A 57 6.38 -6.98 -13.73
C GLU A 57 5.81 -6.70 -12.33
N ALA A 58 5.44 -5.44 -12.11
CA ALA A 58 4.85 -5.01 -10.85
C ALA A 58 3.33 -4.89 -10.99
N TRP A 59 2.61 -5.37 -9.99
CA TRP A 59 1.15 -5.40 -9.98
C TRP A 59 0.61 -4.81 -8.69
N LEU A 60 -0.43 -4.01 -8.81
CA LEU A 60 -1.15 -3.45 -7.67
C LEU A 60 -2.42 -4.27 -7.47
N ILE A 61 -2.54 -4.87 -6.29
CA ILE A 61 -3.56 -5.86 -5.98
C ILE A 61 -4.43 -5.35 -4.84
N ASN A 62 -5.71 -5.68 -4.91
CA ASN A 62 -6.68 -5.42 -3.85
C ASN A 62 -6.88 -3.93 -3.53
N VAL A 63 -6.71 -3.09 -4.54
CA VAL A 63 -7.03 -1.66 -4.47
C VAL A 63 -8.39 -1.44 -5.13
N HIS A 64 -9.31 -0.86 -4.38
CA HIS A 64 -10.68 -0.62 -4.82
C HIS A 64 -10.77 0.74 -5.51
N ILE A 65 -11.19 0.74 -6.77
CA ILE A 65 -11.55 1.96 -7.51
C ILE A 65 -13.04 1.87 -7.81
N ALA A 66 -13.81 2.78 -7.24
CA ALA A 66 -15.27 2.78 -7.39
C ALA A 66 -15.66 2.89 -8.86
N PRO A 67 -16.71 2.18 -9.31
CA PRO A 67 -17.19 2.34 -10.66
C PRO A 67 -17.59 3.79 -10.93
N PHE A 68 -17.30 4.27 -12.13
CA PHE A 68 -17.73 5.59 -12.56
C PHE A 68 -19.18 5.48 -12.99
N GLU A 69 -20.07 6.18 -12.30
CA GLU A 69 -21.52 6.06 -12.51
C GLU A 69 -21.93 6.26 -13.95
N GLN A 70 -21.28 7.16 -14.64
CA GLN A 70 -21.57 7.49 -16.02
C GLN A 70 -20.87 6.56 -17.02
N GLY A 71 -20.07 5.62 -16.53
CA GLY A 71 -19.34 4.68 -17.37
C GLY A 71 -20.15 3.46 -17.79
N ASN A 72 -21.18 3.10 -17.02
CA ASN A 72 -22.08 1.98 -17.33
C ASN A 72 -21.31 0.68 -17.66
N ILE A 73 -21.49 0.15 -18.86
CA ILE A 73 -20.85 -1.08 -19.33
C ILE A 73 -19.32 -0.97 -19.50
N TRP A 74 -18.79 0.25 -19.53
CA TRP A 74 -17.37 0.48 -19.71
C TRP A 74 -16.57 0.38 -18.40
N ASN A 75 -17.27 0.24 -17.28
CA ASN A 75 -16.62 0.09 -15.98
C ASN A 75 -15.92 -1.27 -15.88
N GLN A 76 -14.75 -1.26 -15.26
CA GLN A 76 -14.02 -2.47 -14.93
C GLN A 76 -14.44 -2.98 -13.55
N ASP A 77 -14.02 -4.22 -13.23
CA ASP A 77 -14.13 -4.72 -11.87
C ASP A 77 -13.44 -3.73 -10.91
N PRO A 78 -14.14 -3.23 -9.89
CA PRO A 78 -13.55 -2.27 -8.95
C PRO A 78 -12.27 -2.75 -8.27
N ASP A 79 -12.14 -4.05 -8.08
CA ASP A 79 -10.99 -4.64 -7.39
C ASP A 79 -10.00 -5.32 -8.34
N ARG A 80 -10.06 -4.97 -9.59
CA ARG A 80 -9.20 -5.55 -10.62
C ARG A 80 -7.71 -5.33 -10.30
N THR A 81 -6.89 -6.33 -10.57
CA THR A 81 -5.42 -6.20 -10.48
C THR A 81 -4.93 -5.25 -11.57
N ARG A 82 -4.13 -4.28 -11.20
CA ARG A 82 -3.66 -3.24 -12.11
C ARG A 82 -2.15 -3.29 -12.25
N LYS A 83 -1.69 -3.04 -13.46
CA LYS A 83 -0.24 -3.04 -13.74
C LYS A 83 0.37 -1.73 -13.26
N LEU A 84 1.51 -1.86 -12.60
CA LEU A 84 2.33 -0.72 -12.22
C LEU A 84 3.45 -0.52 -13.23
N LEU A 85 3.79 0.72 -13.50
CA LEU A 85 4.84 1.07 -14.44
C LEU A 85 6.09 1.48 -13.67
N LEU A 86 7.10 0.61 -13.74
CA LEU A 86 8.41 0.83 -13.14
C LEU A 86 9.48 0.49 -14.17
N LYS A 87 10.63 1.12 -14.01
CA LYS A 87 11.78 0.77 -14.82
C LYS A 87 12.26 -0.64 -14.46
N LYS A 88 12.81 -1.34 -15.44
CA LYS A 88 13.29 -2.71 -15.26
C LYS A 88 14.30 -2.80 -14.11
N LYS A 89 15.20 -1.83 -14.01
CA LYS A 89 16.16 -1.75 -12.90
C LYS A 89 15.48 -1.64 -11.55
N GLN A 90 14.39 -0.86 -11.47
CA GLN A 90 13.63 -0.70 -10.24
C GLN A 90 12.93 -2.00 -9.85
N ILE A 91 12.35 -2.69 -10.82
CA ILE A 91 11.69 -3.98 -10.58
C ILE A 91 12.68 -5.01 -10.07
N THR A 92 13.85 -5.10 -10.69
CA THR A 92 14.91 -6.04 -10.26
C THR A 92 15.37 -5.74 -8.84
N LYS A 93 15.60 -4.47 -8.53
CA LYS A 93 15.99 -4.05 -7.19
C LYS A 93 14.91 -4.40 -6.16
N LEU A 94 13.66 -4.10 -6.46
CA LEU A 94 12.55 -4.42 -5.57
C LEU A 94 12.42 -5.92 -5.35
N GLN A 95 12.55 -6.69 -6.42
CA GLN A 95 12.48 -8.15 -6.32
C GLN A 95 13.56 -8.69 -5.38
N ASN A 96 14.78 -8.17 -5.50
CA ASN A 96 15.87 -8.56 -4.61
C ASN A 96 15.64 -8.11 -3.17
N ASP A 97 15.16 -6.88 -2.99
CA ASP A 97 14.89 -6.32 -1.66
C ASP A 97 13.78 -7.05 -0.93
N LEU A 98 12.80 -7.58 -1.68
CA LEU A 98 11.67 -8.28 -1.08
C LEU A 98 11.95 -9.76 -0.84
N LYS A 99 12.88 -10.33 -1.57
CA LYS A 99 13.15 -11.76 -1.51
C LYS A 99 13.80 -12.14 -0.19
N GLY A 100 13.16 -13.02 0.56
CA GLY A 100 13.69 -13.57 1.78
C GLY A 100 13.79 -12.62 2.96
N THR A 101 13.26 -11.40 2.83
CA THR A 101 13.38 -10.36 3.87
C THR A 101 12.11 -10.20 4.71
N GLY A 102 11.01 -10.83 4.32
CA GLY A 102 9.71 -10.62 4.96
C GLY A 102 9.11 -9.25 4.69
N MET A 103 9.71 -8.47 3.80
CA MET A 103 9.17 -7.17 3.41
C MET A 103 8.09 -7.31 2.34
N THR A 104 7.20 -6.34 2.29
CA THR A 104 6.15 -6.28 1.28
C THR A 104 6.08 -4.87 0.69
N LEU A 105 5.41 -4.74 -0.44
CA LEU A 105 5.14 -3.45 -1.04
C LEU A 105 3.69 -3.06 -0.75
N VAL A 106 3.51 -1.86 -0.23
CA VAL A 106 2.18 -1.33 0.06
C VAL A 106 2.01 0.03 -0.60
N PRO A 107 0.82 0.32 -1.16
CA PRO A 107 0.56 1.64 -1.69
C PRO A 107 0.33 2.61 -0.53
N LEU A 108 1.06 3.71 -0.53
CA LEU A 108 0.98 4.72 0.53
C LEU A 108 0.09 5.89 0.17
N LYS A 109 0.16 6.33 -1.08
CA LYS A 109 -0.71 7.38 -1.59
C LYS A 109 -0.78 7.33 -3.11
N VAL A 110 -1.84 7.89 -3.64
CA VAL A 110 -2.01 8.07 -5.09
C VAL A 110 -2.12 9.55 -5.38
N CYS A 111 -1.37 9.99 -6.36
CA CYS A 111 -1.35 11.39 -6.81
C CYS A 111 -1.67 11.47 -8.28
N LEU A 112 -2.20 12.61 -8.70
CA LEU A 112 -2.38 12.92 -10.11
C LEU A 112 -1.31 13.93 -10.52
N LYS A 113 -0.49 13.55 -11.49
CA LYS A 113 0.54 14.43 -12.08
C LYS A 113 0.30 14.53 -13.56
N ASN A 114 0.09 15.74 -14.06
CA ASN A 114 -0.11 15.98 -15.51
C ASN A 114 -1.17 15.05 -16.13
N GLY A 115 -2.25 14.77 -15.39
CA GLY A 115 -3.32 13.90 -15.84
C GLY A 115 -3.05 12.40 -15.67
N PHE A 116 -1.88 12.01 -15.18
CA PHE A 116 -1.54 10.62 -14.94
C PHE A 116 -1.60 10.28 -13.47
N ALA A 117 -2.11 9.09 -13.17
CA ALA A 117 -2.11 8.58 -11.81
C ALA A 117 -0.74 7.98 -11.48
N LYS A 118 -0.20 8.38 -10.35
CA LYS A 118 1.04 7.85 -9.78
C LYS A 118 0.76 7.33 -8.40
N VAL A 119 1.35 6.19 -8.07
CA VAL A 119 1.23 5.60 -6.74
C VAL A 119 2.59 5.60 -6.07
N LEU A 120 2.63 6.07 -4.82
CA LEU A 120 3.82 5.96 -4.00
C LEU A 120 3.75 4.64 -3.27
N LEU A 121 4.67 3.76 -3.58
CA LEU A 121 4.79 2.46 -2.94
C LEU A 121 5.78 2.55 -1.79
N GLY A 122 5.47 1.88 -0.69
CA GLY A 122 6.41 1.74 0.42
C GLY A 122 6.94 0.32 0.49
N ILE A 123 8.25 0.19 0.64
CA ILE A 123 8.88 -1.06 1.02
C ILE A 123 8.71 -1.15 2.52
N ALA A 124 7.95 -2.12 2.99
CA ALA A 124 7.46 -2.14 4.34
C ALA A 124 7.74 -3.46 5.04
N LYS A 125 8.13 -3.34 6.29
CA LYS A 125 8.15 -4.49 7.21
C LYS A 125 6.84 -4.49 7.96
N GLY A 126 6.16 -5.62 7.95
CA GLY A 126 4.97 -5.77 8.76
C GLY A 126 5.34 -5.72 10.23
N LYS A 127 4.78 -4.79 10.96
CA LYS A 127 4.88 -4.78 12.41
C LYS A 127 4.30 -6.07 12.98
N HIS A 128 3.50 -6.75 12.17
CA HIS A 128 2.87 -8.00 12.55
C HIS A 128 3.77 -9.22 12.43
N ASP A 129 4.68 -9.25 11.45
CA ASP A 129 5.49 -10.44 11.22
C ASP A 129 6.80 -10.43 12.01
N TYR A 130 7.36 -9.26 12.23
CA TYR A 130 8.63 -9.12 12.94
C TYR A 130 8.44 -8.31 14.22
N ASP A 131 8.06 -7.06 14.08
CA ASP A 131 7.85 -6.17 15.23
C ASP A 131 6.62 -6.55 16.04
N LYS A 132 5.65 -7.20 15.42
CA LYS A 132 4.45 -7.66 16.11
C LYS A 132 4.75 -8.83 17.03
N ARG A 133 5.66 -9.73 16.67
CA ARG A 133 6.08 -10.80 17.58
C ARG A 133 6.72 -10.23 18.81
N GLU A 134 7.66 -9.31 18.65
CA GLU A 134 8.26 -8.61 19.78
C GLU A 134 7.24 -7.76 20.53
N SER A 135 6.42 -7.04 19.79
CA SER A 135 5.38 -6.19 20.36
C SER A 135 4.32 -7.01 21.08
N ILE A 136 3.93 -8.18 20.56
CA ILE A 136 3.01 -9.10 21.23
C ILE A 136 3.69 -9.71 22.46
N LYS A 137 4.91 -10.20 22.34
CA LYS A 137 5.68 -10.69 23.48
C LYS A 137 5.82 -9.62 24.54
N ARG A 138 6.17 -8.41 24.15
CA ARG A 138 6.30 -7.29 25.06
C ARG A 138 4.97 -6.94 25.70
N ARG A 139 3.89 -6.90 24.94
CA ARG A 139 2.54 -6.65 25.44
C ARG A 139 2.08 -7.77 26.35
N GLU A 140 2.35 -9.01 26.01
CA GLU A 140 2.01 -10.15 26.85
C GLU A 140 2.80 -10.11 28.15
N GLN A 141 4.09 -9.83 28.07
CA GLN A 141 4.93 -9.66 29.26
C GLN A 141 4.42 -8.50 30.12
N GLU A 142 4.11 -7.37 29.54
CA GLU A 142 3.54 -6.23 30.25
C GLU A 142 2.18 -6.55 30.85
N ARG A 143 1.32 -7.26 30.12
CA ARG A 143 0.03 -7.71 30.62
C ARG A 143 0.20 -8.69 31.77
N ASP A 144 1.12 -9.64 31.63
CA ASP A 144 1.39 -10.62 32.67
C ASP A 144 1.96 -9.94 33.91
N ILE A 145 2.88 -9.02 33.75
CA ILE A 145 3.41 -8.20 34.82
C ILE A 145 2.28 -7.40 35.48
N LYS A 146 1.44 -6.76 34.70
CA LYS A 146 0.28 -6.01 35.22
C LYS A 146 -0.72 -6.89 35.93
N ARG A 147 -0.96 -8.09 35.42
CA ARG A 147 -1.82 -9.09 36.09
C ARG A 147 -1.23 -9.53 37.41
N ILE A 148 0.06 -9.81 37.44
CA ILE A 148 0.76 -10.19 38.65
C ILE A 148 0.69 -9.06 39.67
N ILE A 149 0.99 -7.84 39.25
CA ILE A 149 0.89 -6.66 40.12
C ILE A 149 -0.53 -6.46 40.62
N LYS A 150 -1.52 -6.59 39.77
CA LYS A 150 -2.93 -6.48 40.18
C LYS A 150 -3.34 -7.57 41.15
N SER A 151 -2.88 -8.81 40.94
CA SER A 151 -3.22 -9.91 41.83
C SER A 151 -2.48 -9.78 43.18
N VAL A 152 -1.29 -9.20 43.20
CA VAL A 152 -0.56 -8.93 44.42
C VAL A 152 -1.14 -7.73 45.18
N ASN A 153 -1.60 -6.71 44.43
CA ASN A 153 -2.10 -5.48 45.05
C ASN A 153 -3.61 -5.46 45.29
N ARG A 154 -4.28 -6.53 44.95
CA ARG A 154 -5.72 -6.67 45.23
C ARG A 154 -6.00 -7.28 46.58
#